data_3d7e05ca6960cc2001b5aebcdf7efda8
#
_entry.id   3d7e05ca6960cc2001b5aebcdf7efda8
#
_cell.length_a   1.000
_cell.length_b   1.000
_cell.length_c   1.000
_cell.angle_alpha   90.00
_cell.angle_beta   90.00
_cell.angle_gamma   90.00
#
_symmetry.space_group_name_H-M   'P 1'
#
loop_
_entity.id
_entity.type
_entity.pdbx_description
1 polymer ?
#
loop_
_entity_poly.entity_id
_entity_poly.type
_entity_poly.pdbx_seq_one_letter_code
_entity_poly.pdbx_strand_id
1 'polypeptide(L)'
;MVKSRIKTLLIGLTIGVLYAFIIMLIVTHYHQNVSIAYIFVLPLILGAIPVLFSTKEQLKSYKTYLILPWGITMTFFFLAWAFGFEGMICLTIIVAPFLALGTIGAFIYRLIKLKNSGKGTKLYFSLLVPLAFLLLENNIKPENQVHTVKTSIEISADKSVVWENIKNVKNI
;
A
#
# COMPACT_ATOMS: atom_id res chain seq x y z
N MET A 1 25.52 -21.14 7.21
CA MET A 1 24.42 -20.45 7.93
C MET A 1 23.99 -19.13 7.30
N VAL A 2 24.89 -18.20 6.93
CA VAL A 2 24.55 -16.87 6.35
C VAL A 2 23.78 -17.01 5.02
N LYS A 3 24.22 -17.89 4.12
CA LYS A 3 23.61 -18.10 2.78
C LYS A 3 22.14 -18.55 2.84
N SER A 4 21.76 -19.36 3.83
CA SER A 4 20.38 -19.78 4.07
C SER A 4 19.49 -18.62 4.57
N ARG A 5 20.04 -17.72 5.42
CA ARG A 5 19.33 -16.55 5.93
C ARG A 5 18.98 -15.58 4.80
N ILE A 6 19.95 -15.26 3.95
CA ILE A 6 19.76 -14.34 2.80
C ILE A 6 18.71 -14.90 1.84
N LYS A 7 18.75 -16.20 1.53
CA LYS A 7 17.77 -16.88 0.67
C LYS A 7 16.35 -16.72 1.20
N THR A 8 16.12 -16.96 2.49
CA THR A 8 14.79 -16.82 3.10
C THR A 8 14.29 -15.38 3.07
N LEU A 9 15.19 -14.41 3.29
CA LEU A 9 14.85 -12.99 3.25
C LEU A 9 14.49 -12.53 1.83
N LEU A 10 15.25 -12.98 0.83
CA LEU A 10 14.95 -12.68 -0.57
C LEU A 10 13.62 -13.30 -1.02
N ILE A 11 13.31 -14.52 -0.62
CA ILE A 11 12.02 -15.16 -0.90
C ILE A 11 10.87 -14.34 -0.29
N GLY A 12 11.00 -13.93 0.98
CA GLY A 12 10.00 -13.10 1.64
C GLY A 12 9.79 -11.75 0.96
N LEU A 13 10.88 -11.11 0.53
CA LEU A 13 10.82 -9.85 -0.21
C LEU A 13 10.13 -10.02 -1.56
N THR A 14 10.54 -11.00 -2.36
CA THR A 14 9.96 -11.26 -3.68
C THR A 14 8.46 -11.57 -3.58
N ILE A 15 8.06 -12.45 -2.66
CA ILE A 15 6.66 -12.80 -2.45
C ILE A 15 5.87 -11.58 -1.97
N GLY A 16 6.43 -10.77 -1.07
CA GLY A 16 5.78 -9.55 -0.59
C GLY A 16 5.52 -8.53 -1.68
N VAL A 17 6.51 -8.29 -2.53
CA VAL A 17 6.39 -7.37 -3.67
C VAL A 17 5.39 -7.89 -4.71
N LEU A 18 5.46 -9.17 -5.07
CA LEU A 18 4.50 -9.78 -6.00
C LEU A 18 3.07 -9.72 -5.46
N TYR A 19 2.88 -10.00 -4.18
CA TYR A 19 1.58 -9.89 -3.52
C TYR A 19 1.04 -8.46 -3.58
N ALA A 20 1.87 -7.45 -3.27
CA ALA A 20 1.48 -6.04 -3.36
C ALA A 20 1.04 -5.65 -4.78
N PHE A 21 1.78 -6.10 -5.81
CA PHE A 21 1.44 -5.86 -7.20
C PHE A 21 0.12 -6.51 -7.60
N ILE A 22 -0.12 -7.75 -7.21
CA ILE A 22 -1.38 -8.46 -7.51
C ILE A 22 -2.56 -7.71 -6.89
N ILE A 23 -2.47 -7.30 -5.62
CA ILE A 23 -3.53 -6.54 -4.96
C ILE A 23 -3.72 -5.18 -5.65
N MET A 24 -2.64 -4.49 -6.02
CA MET A 24 -2.71 -3.22 -6.74
C MET A 24 -3.44 -3.39 -8.09
N LEU A 25 -3.10 -4.41 -8.87
CA LEU A 25 -3.79 -4.68 -10.15
C LEU A 25 -5.27 -4.99 -9.96
N ILE A 26 -5.62 -5.74 -8.89
CA ILE A 26 -7.02 -6.00 -8.56
C ILE A 26 -7.74 -4.69 -8.21
N VAL A 27 -7.14 -3.86 -7.37
CA VAL A 27 -7.74 -2.58 -6.97
C VAL A 27 -7.91 -1.65 -8.16
N THR A 28 -6.90 -1.48 -9.00
CA THR A 28 -6.97 -0.61 -10.18
C THR A 28 -7.97 -1.10 -11.23
N HIS A 29 -8.16 -2.41 -11.33
CA HIS A 29 -9.09 -2.98 -12.30
C HIS A 29 -10.56 -2.93 -11.84
N TYR A 30 -10.82 -3.19 -10.55
CA TYR A 30 -12.18 -3.31 -10.01
C TYR A 30 -12.68 -2.06 -9.29
N HIS A 31 -11.80 -1.21 -8.77
CA HIS A 31 -12.15 -0.03 -7.98
C HIS A 31 -11.60 1.23 -8.65
N GLN A 32 -12.51 2.12 -9.09
CA GLN A 32 -12.13 3.45 -9.56
C GLN A 32 -11.82 4.41 -8.39
N ASN A 33 -12.18 4.03 -7.18
CA ASN A 33 -11.98 4.82 -5.96
C ASN A 33 -10.91 4.20 -5.07
N VAL A 34 -10.30 5.04 -4.24
CA VAL A 34 -9.29 4.63 -3.28
C VAL A 34 -9.90 3.69 -2.24
N SER A 35 -9.45 2.43 -2.22
CA SER A 35 -9.91 1.41 -1.30
C SER A 35 -9.28 1.59 0.09
N ILE A 36 -10.10 1.57 1.15
CA ILE A 36 -9.64 1.56 2.55
C ILE A 36 -8.80 0.30 2.82
N ALA A 37 -9.19 -0.83 2.24
CA ALA A 37 -8.43 -2.07 2.34
C ALA A 37 -7.01 -1.93 1.76
N TYR A 38 -6.86 -1.20 0.66
CA TYR A 38 -5.56 -0.97 0.05
C TYR A 38 -4.66 -0.09 0.94
N ILE A 39 -5.19 0.99 1.49
CA ILE A 39 -4.39 1.94 2.27
C ILE A 39 -4.02 1.38 3.65
N PHE A 40 -4.94 0.70 4.34
CA PHE A 40 -4.76 0.31 5.73
C PHE A 40 -4.45 -1.17 5.92
N VAL A 41 -5.13 -2.05 5.21
CA VAL A 41 -4.99 -3.50 5.42
C VAL A 41 -3.78 -4.04 4.68
N LEU A 42 -3.52 -3.59 3.45
CA LEU A 42 -2.39 -4.06 2.66
C LEU A 42 -1.04 -3.85 3.37
N PRO A 43 -0.68 -2.65 3.88
CA PRO A 43 0.62 -2.46 4.52
C PRO A 43 0.80 -3.32 5.78
N LEU A 44 -0.26 -3.54 6.57
CA LEU A 44 -0.21 -4.46 7.71
C LEU A 44 0.19 -5.87 7.29
N ILE A 45 -0.39 -6.37 6.20
CA ILE A 45 -0.07 -7.70 5.67
C ILE A 45 1.30 -7.74 5.02
N LEU A 46 1.71 -6.70 4.29
CA LEU A 46 3.06 -6.60 3.73
C LEU A 46 4.12 -6.66 4.82
N GLY A 47 3.86 -6.04 5.97
CA GLY A 47 4.71 -6.16 7.14
C GLY A 47 4.77 -7.57 7.72
N ALA A 48 3.67 -8.31 7.66
CA ALA A 48 3.59 -9.68 8.17
C ALA A 48 4.30 -10.72 7.29
N ILE A 49 4.31 -10.53 5.96
CA ILE A 49 4.87 -11.49 4.99
C ILE A 49 6.31 -11.89 5.32
N PRO A 50 7.27 -10.99 5.52
CA PRO A 50 8.64 -11.40 5.84
C PRO A 50 8.76 -12.14 7.16
N VAL A 51 7.87 -11.84 8.12
CA VAL A 51 7.82 -12.54 9.41
C VAL A 51 7.32 -13.99 9.24
N LEU A 52 6.40 -14.23 8.30
CA LEU A 52 5.93 -15.59 7.98
C LEU A 52 7.08 -16.49 7.52
N PHE A 53 7.96 -15.99 6.67
CA PHE A 53 9.08 -16.75 6.13
C PHE A 53 10.31 -16.76 7.03
N SER A 54 10.42 -15.88 8.02
CA SER A 54 11.56 -15.81 8.93
C SER A 54 11.54 -16.92 9.97
N THR A 55 12.71 -17.42 10.37
CA THR A 55 12.85 -18.38 11.49
C THR A 55 12.67 -17.67 12.84
N LYS A 56 12.33 -18.45 13.88
CA LYS A 56 12.22 -17.90 15.26
C LYS A 56 13.50 -17.21 15.74
N GLU A 57 14.67 -17.71 15.35
CA GLU A 57 15.96 -17.11 15.68
C GLU A 57 16.18 -15.77 14.99
N GLN A 58 15.75 -15.65 13.73
CA GLN A 58 15.82 -14.40 12.98
C GLN A 58 14.90 -13.33 13.59
N LEU A 59 13.75 -13.74 14.11
CA LEU A 59 12.77 -12.84 14.73
C LEU A 59 13.17 -12.31 16.12
N LYS A 60 14.20 -12.87 16.74
CA LYS A 60 14.80 -12.30 17.97
C LYS A 60 15.51 -10.97 17.68
N SER A 61 16.05 -10.81 16.46
CA SER A 61 16.72 -9.56 16.05
C SER A 61 15.70 -8.54 15.55
N TYR A 62 15.70 -7.34 16.13
CA TYR A 62 14.83 -6.23 15.72
C TYR A 62 15.09 -5.80 14.27
N LYS A 63 16.32 -5.92 13.78
CA LYS A 63 16.67 -5.61 12.39
C LYS A 63 15.84 -6.40 11.38
N THR A 64 15.55 -7.66 11.64
CA THR A 64 14.84 -8.52 10.71
C THR A 64 13.39 -8.09 10.52
N TYR A 65 12.66 -7.84 11.60
CA TYR A 65 11.23 -7.49 11.50
C TYR A 65 10.97 -5.99 11.30
N LEU A 66 12.01 -5.15 11.35
CA LEU A 66 11.93 -3.73 11.02
C LEU A 66 12.39 -3.45 9.58
N ILE A 67 13.60 -3.92 9.23
CA ILE A 67 14.21 -3.59 7.92
C ILE A 67 13.49 -4.30 6.77
N LEU A 68 13.00 -5.53 6.96
CA LEU A 68 12.36 -6.28 5.88
C LEU A 68 11.04 -5.67 5.39
N PRO A 69 10.09 -5.28 6.26
CA PRO A 69 8.88 -4.58 5.82
C PRO A 69 9.21 -3.28 5.07
N TRP A 70 10.20 -2.55 5.55
CA TRP A 70 10.67 -1.33 4.89
C TRP A 70 11.24 -1.61 3.51
N GLY A 71 12.06 -2.67 3.38
CA GLY A 71 12.60 -3.11 2.10
C GLY A 71 11.51 -3.48 1.09
N ILE A 72 10.46 -4.21 1.52
CA ILE A 72 9.33 -4.57 0.68
C ILE A 72 8.59 -3.30 0.22
N THR A 73 8.24 -2.43 1.16
CA THR A 73 7.51 -1.18 0.87
C THR A 73 8.28 -0.29 -0.10
N MET A 74 9.58 -0.07 0.16
CA MET A 74 10.41 0.76 -0.72
C MET A 74 10.57 0.15 -2.11
N THR A 75 10.79 -1.17 -2.20
CA THR A 75 10.90 -1.86 -3.50
C THR A 75 9.59 -1.79 -4.27
N PHE A 76 8.45 -1.99 -3.61
CA PHE A 76 7.13 -1.90 -4.21
C PHE A 76 6.87 -0.49 -4.76
N PHE A 77 7.11 0.56 -3.99
CA PHE A 77 6.90 1.93 -4.44
C PHE A 77 7.87 2.35 -5.54
N PHE A 78 9.12 1.93 -5.45
CA PHE A 78 10.09 2.17 -6.52
C PHE A 78 9.62 1.54 -7.85
N LEU A 79 9.13 0.30 -7.81
CA LEU A 79 8.60 -0.35 -9.00
C LEU A 79 7.29 0.31 -9.47
N ALA A 80 6.39 0.69 -8.58
CA ALA A 80 5.15 1.39 -8.93
C ALA A 80 5.44 2.72 -9.66
N TRP A 81 6.44 3.45 -9.19
CA TRP A 81 6.93 4.65 -9.87
C TRP A 81 7.58 4.33 -11.23
N ALA A 82 8.46 3.35 -11.29
CA ALA A 82 9.18 2.98 -12.51
C ALA A 82 8.25 2.51 -13.64
N PHE A 83 7.14 1.85 -13.28
CA PHE A 83 6.10 1.44 -14.23
C PHE A 83 5.05 2.54 -14.51
N GLY A 84 5.15 3.71 -13.89
CA GLY A 84 4.25 4.84 -14.13
C GLY A 84 2.84 4.66 -13.58
N PHE A 85 2.64 3.77 -12.59
CA PHE A 85 1.33 3.57 -11.96
C PHE A 85 0.91 4.75 -11.11
N GLU A 86 1.86 5.41 -10.44
CA GLU A 86 1.59 6.52 -9.53
C GLU A 86 2.62 7.64 -9.68
N GLY A 87 2.17 8.88 -9.46
CA GLY A 87 3.04 10.04 -9.44
C GLY A 87 3.90 10.13 -8.18
N MET A 88 5.08 10.70 -8.30
CA MET A 88 6.07 10.80 -7.22
C MET A 88 5.52 11.49 -5.96
N ILE A 89 4.66 12.51 -6.13
CA ILE A 89 4.05 13.24 -5.03
C ILE A 89 3.12 12.35 -4.22
N CYS A 90 2.25 11.58 -4.90
CA CYS A 90 1.32 10.64 -4.26
C CYS A 90 2.07 9.57 -3.47
N LEU A 91 3.12 9.00 -4.07
CA LEU A 91 3.96 7.99 -3.42
C LEU A 91 4.63 8.54 -2.16
N THR A 92 5.15 9.76 -2.19
CA THR A 92 5.82 10.37 -1.04
C THR A 92 4.88 10.55 0.15
N ILE A 93 3.62 10.90 -0.10
CA ILE A 93 2.61 11.06 0.95
C ILE A 93 2.23 9.70 1.56
N ILE A 94 2.10 8.67 0.73
CA ILE A 94 1.62 7.34 1.15
C ILE A 94 2.72 6.50 1.81
N VAL A 95 3.99 6.73 1.51
CA VAL A 95 5.13 5.97 2.05
C VAL A 95 5.14 5.97 3.58
N ALA A 96 4.93 7.11 4.23
CA ALA A 96 5.00 7.22 5.69
C ALA A 96 3.96 6.33 6.41
N PRO A 97 2.65 6.41 6.10
CA PRO A 97 1.66 5.52 6.69
C PRO A 97 1.90 4.04 6.34
N PHE A 98 2.38 3.73 5.13
CA PHE A 98 2.71 2.35 4.77
C PHE A 98 3.85 1.77 5.60
N LEU A 99 4.91 2.53 5.85
CA LEU A 99 6.02 2.11 6.71
C LEU A 99 5.56 1.91 8.17
N ALA A 100 4.76 2.84 8.68
CA ALA A 100 4.24 2.74 10.04
C ALA A 100 3.34 1.51 10.21
N LEU A 101 2.33 1.34 9.36
CA LEU A 101 1.41 0.20 9.40
C LEU A 101 2.14 -1.13 9.11
N GLY A 102 3.08 -1.15 8.16
CA GLY A 102 3.91 -2.32 7.89
C GLY A 102 4.74 -2.76 9.10
N THR A 103 5.29 -1.80 9.84
CA THR A 103 6.03 -2.07 11.09
C THR A 103 5.10 -2.65 12.17
N ILE A 104 3.90 -2.09 12.31
CA ILE A 104 2.87 -2.59 13.25
C ILE A 104 2.48 -4.02 12.86
N GLY A 105 2.22 -4.29 11.60
CA GLY A 105 1.89 -5.62 11.08
C GLY A 105 3.00 -6.64 11.37
N ALA A 106 4.25 -6.29 11.09
CA ALA A 106 5.41 -7.13 11.41
C ALA A 106 5.53 -7.43 12.90
N PHE A 107 5.30 -6.42 13.74
CA PHE A 107 5.38 -6.57 15.19
C PHE A 107 4.29 -7.49 15.74
N ILE A 108 3.04 -7.31 15.32
CA ILE A 108 1.92 -8.17 15.72
C ILE A 108 2.19 -9.62 15.32
N TYR A 109 2.59 -9.86 14.07
CA TYR A 109 2.89 -11.21 13.59
C TYR A 109 4.08 -11.85 14.30
N ARG A 110 5.12 -11.06 14.62
CA ARG A 110 6.23 -11.52 15.42
C ARG A 110 5.77 -12.03 16.79
N LEU A 111 4.93 -11.26 17.49
CA LEU A 111 4.40 -11.68 18.79
C LEU A 111 3.60 -12.99 18.69
N ILE A 112 2.72 -13.11 17.70
CA ILE A 112 1.94 -14.32 17.46
C ILE A 112 2.85 -15.51 17.17
N LYS A 113 3.85 -15.34 16.30
CA LYS A 113 4.76 -16.41 15.89
C LYS A 113 5.71 -16.89 17.00
N LEU A 114 6.14 -15.97 17.86
CA LEU A 114 6.98 -16.32 19.02
C LEU A 114 6.16 -17.06 20.10
N LYS A 115 4.89 -16.66 20.30
CA LYS A 115 3.99 -17.27 21.28
C LYS A 115 3.47 -18.65 20.84
N ASN A 116 3.14 -18.81 19.55
CA ASN A 116 2.57 -20.05 19.03
C ASN A 116 3.65 -21.02 18.57
N SER A 117 3.83 -22.10 19.33
CA SER A 117 4.87 -23.12 19.07
C SER A 117 4.50 -24.21 18.05
N GLY A 118 3.31 -24.20 17.43
CA GLY A 118 2.93 -25.43 16.76
C GLY A 118 2.10 -25.43 15.47
N LYS A 119 1.48 -24.35 15.02
CA LYS A 119 0.60 -24.44 13.83
C LYS A 119 0.77 -23.24 12.90
N GLY A 120 1.71 -23.34 11.98
CA GLY A 120 1.97 -22.33 10.95
C GLY A 120 0.82 -22.09 9.98
N THR A 121 -0.07 -23.05 9.79
CA THR A 121 -1.15 -23.03 8.79
C THR A 121 -2.15 -21.89 8.98
N LYS A 122 -2.46 -21.51 10.22
CA LYS A 122 -3.39 -20.40 10.51
C LYS A 122 -2.85 -19.00 10.16
N LEU A 123 -1.54 -18.86 10.10
CA LEU A 123 -0.90 -17.59 9.77
C LEU A 123 -1.00 -17.26 8.27
N TYR A 124 -1.05 -18.26 7.41
CA TYR A 124 -1.20 -18.04 5.96
C TYR A 124 -2.61 -17.56 5.59
N PHE A 125 -3.62 -17.91 6.37
CA PHE A 125 -4.99 -17.40 6.18
C PHE A 125 -5.10 -15.88 6.24
N SER A 126 -4.21 -15.22 6.94
CA SER A 126 -4.19 -13.75 7.04
C SER A 126 -3.84 -13.07 5.72
N LEU A 127 -3.18 -13.77 4.78
CA LEU A 127 -2.93 -13.24 3.44
C LEU A 127 -4.22 -13.06 2.63
N LEU A 128 -5.30 -13.75 2.99
CA LEU A 128 -6.61 -13.59 2.37
C LEU A 128 -7.41 -12.41 2.95
N VAL A 129 -6.98 -11.84 4.07
CA VAL A 129 -7.71 -10.76 4.74
C VAL A 129 -7.88 -9.52 3.85
N PRO A 130 -6.87 -9.00 3.14
CA PRO A 130 -7.07 -7.86 2.24
C PRO A 130 -8.05 -8.16 1.12
N LEU A 131 -8.00 -9.37 0.57
CA LEU A 131 -8.92 -9.79 -0.49
C LEU A 131 -10.37 -9.87 0.02
N ALA A 132 -10.58 -10.40 1.23
CA ALA A 132 -11.89 -10.43 1.87
C ALA A 132 -12.42 -9.01 2.13
N PHE A 133 -11.56 -8.09 2.60
CA PHE A 133 -11.93 -6.68 2.79
C PHE A 133 -12.30 -5.99 1.46
N LEU A 134 -11.55 -6.22 0.39
CA LEU A 134 -11.88 -5.70 -0.95
C LEU A 134 -13.25 -6.18 -1.43
N LEU A 135 -13.55 -7.46 -1.22
CA LEU A 135 -14.86 -8.02 -1.58
C LEU A 135 -16.01 -7.43 -0.75
N LEU A 136 -15.79 -7.19 0.54
CA LEU A 136 -16.78 -6.54 1.41
C LEU A 136 -16.98 -5.08 1.00
N GLU A 137 -15.91 -4.35 0.73
CA GLU A 137 -15.95 -2.94 0.33
C GLU A 137 -16.68 -2.74 -0.99
N ASN A 138 -16.54 -3.68 -1.92
CA ASN A 138 -17.27 -3.65 -3.21
C ASN A 138 -18.81 -3.76 -3.06
N ASN A 139 -19.29 -4.33 -1.96
CA ASN A 139 -20.73 -4.40 -1.67
C ASN A 139 -21.28 -3.12 -1.00
N ILE A 140 -20.39 -2.24 -0.50
CA ILE A 140 -20.78 -0.97 0.07
C ILE A 140 -20.85 0.06 -1.07
N LYS A 141 -22.07 0.39 -1.50
CA LYS A 141 -22.26 1.44 -2.51
C LYS A 141 -21.81 2.77 -1.89
N PRO A 142 -20.80 3.46 -2.47
CA PRO A 142 -20.45 4.79 -2.01
C PRO A 142 -21.66 5.70 -2.25
N GLU A 143 -22.07 6.40 -1.21
CA GLU A 143 -23.05 7.46 -1.34
C GLU A 143 -22.41 8.55 -2.23
N ASN A 144 -23.09 8.90 -3.33
CA ASN A 144 -22.60 9.93 -4.25
C ASN A 144 -22.64 11.29 -3.54
N GLN A 145 -21.57 11.61 -2.83
CA GLN A 145 -21.39 12.93 -2.23
C GLN A 145 -20.82 13.86 -3.28
N VAL A 146 -21.62 14.83 -3.71
CA VAL A 146 -21.16 15.90 -4.59
C VAL A 146 -20.36 16.89 -3.75
N HIS A 147 -19.03 16.80 -3.81
CA HIS A 147 -18.16 17.78 -3.20
C HIS A 147 -17.95 18.95 -4.15
N THR A 148 -18.53 20.11 -3.80
CA THR A 148 -18.34 21.36 -4.56
C THR A 148 -17.08 22.07 -4.05
N VAL A 149 -16.05 22.13 -4.87
CA VAL A 149 -14.87 22.97 -4.61
C VAL A 149 -15.08 24.31 -5.26
N LYS A 150 -15.13 25.38 -4.45
CA LYS A 150 -15.20 26.76 -4.93
C LYS A 150 -13.81 27.37 -4.93
N THR A 151 -13.28 27.67 -6.11
CA THR A 151 -12.03 28.42 -6.27
C THR A 151 -12.40 29.80 -6.81
N SER A 152 -12.00 30.88 -6.12
CA SER A 152 -12.16 32.26 -6.59
C SER A 152 -10.80 32.84 -6.95
N ILE A 153 -10.71 33.47 -8.11
CA ILE A 153 -9.52 34.18 -8.59
C ILE A 153 -9.95 35.60 -8.88
N GLU A 154 -9.24 36.56 -8.31
CA GLU A 154 -9.40 38.00 -8.65
C GLU A 154 -8.57 38.28 -9.91
N ILE A 155 -9.24 38.76 -10.94
CA ILE A 155 -8.61 39.13 -12.21
C ILE A 155 -8.84 40.64 -12.43
N SER A 156 -7.75 41.38 -12.59
CA SER A 156 -7.78 42.85 -12.87
C SER A 156 -8.05 43.11 -14.36
N ALA A 157 -9.21 42.64 -14.86
CA ALA A 157 -9.66 42.84 -16.23
C ALA A 157 -11.18 43.05 -16.28
N ASP A 158 -11.68 43.67 -17.32
CA ASP A 158 -13.12 43.89 -17.51
C ASP A 158 -13.85 42.54 -17.76
N LYS A 159 -15.06 42.42 -17.24
CA LYS A 159 -15.87 41.19 -17.31
C LYS A 159 -16.05 40.66 -18.73
N SER A 160 -16.19 41.55 -19.71
CA SER A 160 -16.31 41.22 -21.13
C SER A 160 -15.06 40.52 -21.67
N VAL A 161 -13.88 41.04 -21.31
CA VAL A 161 -12.59 40.47 -21.73
C VAL A 161 -12.35 39.10 -21.08
N VAL A 162 -12.66 38.97 -19.78
CA VAL A 162 -12.54 37.67 -19.07
C VAL A 162 -13.49 36.64 -19.67
N TRP A 163 -14.75 37.02 -19.95
CA TRP A 163 -15.74 36.10 -20.52
C TRP A 163 -15.39 35.61 -21.92
N GLU A 164 -14.85 36.48 -22.75
CA GLU A 164 -14.43 36.17 -24.11
C GLU A 164 -13.25 35.17 -24.14
N ASN A 165 -12.31 35.32 -23.19
CA ASN A 165 -11.18 34.43 -23.06
C ASN A 165 -11.52 33.06 -22.41
N ILE A 166 -12.52 32.99 -21.51
CA ILE A 166 -13.00 31.73 -20.95
C ILE A 166 -13.78 30.93 -22.02
N LYS A 167 -14.58 31.62 -22.87
CA LYS A 167 -15.43 30.98 -23.85
C LYS A 167 -14.66 30.52 -25.08
N ASN A 168 -13.57 31.19 -25.42
CA ASN A 168 -12.74 30.91 -26.59
C ASN A 168 -11.28 30.68 -26.17
N VAL A 169 -11.00 29.55 -25.53
CA VAL A 169 -9.60 29.09 -25.33
C VAL A 169 -9.05 28.68 -26.69
N LYS A 170 -8.55 29.64 -27.47
CA LYS A 170 -7.81 29.41 -28.70
C LYS A 170 -6.33 29.40 -28.32
N ASN A 171 -5.68 28.29 -28.59
CA ASN A 171 -4.24 28.03 -28.40
C ASN A 171 -3.83 27.64 -26.97
N ILE A 172 -4.03 26.38 -26.62
CA ILE A 172 -3.16 25.65 -25.70
C ILE A 172 -2.38 24.62 -26.53
#